data_a0ae026d65111e24e8a6d1d9d9845d58
#
_entry.id   a0ae026d65111e24e8a6d1d9d9845d58
#
_cell.length_a   1.000
_cell.length_b   1.000
_cell.length_c   1.000
_cell.angle_alpha   90.00
_cell.angle_beta   90.00
_cell.angle_gamma   90.00
#
_symmetry.space_group_name_H-M   'P 1'
#
loop_
_entity.id
_entity.type
_entity.pdbx_description
1 polymer ?
#
loop_
_entity_poly.entity_id
_entity_poly.type
_entity_poly.pdbx_seq_one_letter_code
_entity_poly.pdbx_strand_id
1 'polypeptide(L)'
;MKRERVLLVDLGNTRIKWAWARTDGTPGRMRAAEHAGWSAREFANELFARLPKGVSVEVHVVSVAGVSVRAELRKAVRSATGRWPNVVRSVRSLAGVKNGYRDPWRLGADRWLALLGARELQRSGRAVCVADIGTALTLDLLDPQGVHRGGAIVPGPQLMTDSLLSSTGGIRRRARGGLARARELFARDTRSALAAGAHHAAAAVIERALAEARGHKAPRRRVELVLTGGAALQVSRLLRVPHKLEASLVLRGLARAVRRVG
;
A
#
# COMPACT_ATOMS: atom_id res chain seq x y z
N MET A 1 28.21 -22.13 -4.42
CA MET A 1 27.60 -20.90 -3.84
C MET A 1 26.21 -21.22 -3.30
N LYS A 2 25.93 -20.96 -2.02
CA LYS A 2 24.56 -21.12 -1.48
C LYS A 2 23.66 -20.09 -2.15
N ARG A 3 22.58 -20.56 -2.77
CA ARG A 3 21.59 -19.69 -3.46
C ARG A 3 20.92 -18.81 -2.40
N GLU A 4 21.22 -17.52 -2.39
CA GLU A 4 20.58 -16.56 -1.50
C GLU A 4 19.17 -16.24 -2.01
N ARG A 5 18.18 -16.27 -1.14
CA ARG A 5 16.78 -15.89 -1.45
C ARG A 5 16.45 -14.58 -0.76
N VAL A 6 15.75 -13.71 -1.46
CA VAL A 6 15.31 -12.42 -0.93
C VAL A 6 13.83 -12.46 -0.64
N LEU A 7 13.45 -12.11 0.59
CA LEU A 7 12.07 -11.92 1.02
C LEU A 7 11.77 -10.43 1.16
N LEU A 8 10.75 -9.98 0.46
CA LEU A 8 10.24 -8.60 0.50
C LEU A 8 9.02 -8.56 1.39
N VAL A 9 8.99 -7.67 2.39
CA VAL A 9 7.92 -7.58 3.39
C VAL A 9 7.42 -6.14 3.51
N ASP A 10 6.11 -5.96 3.38
CA ASP A 10 5.37 -4.72 3.67
C ASP A 10 4.51 -4.96 4.92
N LEU A 11 4.93 -4.38 6.05
CA LEU A 11 4.26 -4.48 7.34
C LEU A 11 3.47 -3.20 7.62
N GLY A 12 2.18 -3.22 7.23
CA GLY A 12 1.21 -2.18 7.56
C GLY A 12 0.67 -2.29 9.00
N ASN A 13 -0.22 -1.39 9.39
CA ASN A 13 -0.83 -1.40 10.74
C ASN A 13 -1.76 -2.59 10.98
N THR A 14 -2.50 -3.03 9.96
CA THR A 14 -3.51 -4.10 10.06
C THR A 14 -3.07 -5.38 9.34
N ARG A 15 -2.37 -5.24 8.24
CA ARG A 15 -1.99 -6.36 7.35
C ARG A 15 -0.51 -6.37 7.05
N ILE A 16 0.03 -7.59 6.94
CA ILE A 16 1.34 -7.85 6.35
C ILE A 16 1.15 -8.35 4.92
N LYS A 17 1.99 -7.88 4.00
CA LYS A 17 2.10 -8.38 2.63
C LYS A 17 3.54 -8.80 2.38
N TRP A 18 3.76 -9.89 1.66
CA TRP A 18 5.12 -10.34 1.36
C TRP A 18 5.18 -11.09 0.04
N ALA A 19 6.36 -11.12 -0.55
CA ALA A 19 6.68 -11.95 -1.71
C ALA A 19 8.15 -12.34 -1.69
N TRP A 20 8.45 -13.54 -2.16
CA TRP A 20 9.81 -13.92 -2.51
C TRP A 20 10.18 -13.24 -3.82
N ALA A 21 11.36 -12.64 -3.88
CA ALA A 21 11.87 -12.07 -5.13
C ALA A 21 12.19 -13.19 -6.12
N ARG A 22 11.93 -12.93 -7.40
CA ARG A 22 12.35 -13.77 -8.52
C ARG A 22 13.83 -13.56 -8.83
N THR A 23 14.37 -14.34 -9.73
CA THR A 23 15.77 -14.22 -10.18
C THR A 23 16.11 -12.88 -10.84
N ASP A 24 15.10 -12.24 -11.46
CA ASP A 24 15.21 -10.89 -12.02
C ASP A 24 15.05 -9.78 -10.95
N GLY A 25 14.87 -10.18 -9.69
CA GLY A 25 14.65 -9.29 -8.55
C GLY A 25 13.22 -8.71 -8.48
N THR A 26 12.28 -9.06 -9.37
CA THR A 26 10.88 -8.63 -9.24
C THR A 26 10.16 -9.42 -8.15
N PRO A 27 9.10 -8.87 -7.53
CA PRO A 27 8.29 -9.63 -6.60
C PRO A 27 7.63 -10.83 -7.31
N GLY A 28 7.71 -12.01 -6.69
CA GLY A 28 6.93 -13.16 -7.09
C GLY A 28 5.46 -13.05 -6.67
N ARG A 29 4.81 -14.18 -6.44
CA ARG A 29 3.42 -14.21 -5.97
C ARG A 29 3.32 -13.56 -4.59
N MET A 30 2.58 -12.45 -4.50
CA MET A 30 2.28 -11.77 -3.25
C MET A 30 1.34 -12.61 -2.38
N ARG A 31 1.62 -12.63 -1.09
CA ARG A 31 0.75 -13.12 -0.03
C ARG A 31 0.41 -11.96 0.90
N ALA A 32 -0.72 -12.08 1.60
CA ALA A 32 -1.16 -11.10 2.57
C ALA A 32 -1.95 -11.79 3.69
N ALA A 33 -1.77 -11.29 4.91
CA ALA A 33 -2.52 -11.75 6.09
C ALA A 33 -2.78 -10.58 7.04
N GLU A 34 -3.78 -10.72 7.89
CA GLU A 34 -3.96 -9.87 9.06
C GLU A 34 -3.05 -10.36 10.18
N HIS A 35 -2.39 -9.45 10.88
CA HIS A 35 -1.38 -9.80 11.88
C HIS A 35 -1.73 -9.31 13.31
N ALA A 36 -3.02 -9.02 13.57
CA ALA A 36 -3.44 -8.58 14.90
C ALA A 36 -3.03 -9.60 15.98
N GLY A 37 -2.21 -9.14 16.93
CA GLY A 37 -1.74 -9.97 18.04
C GLY A 37 -0.65 -11.01 17.68
N TRP A 38 -0.10 -11.01 16.48
CA TRP A 38 0.94 -11.98 16.11
C TRP A 38 2.21 -11.84 16.93
N SER A 39 2.63 -12.96 17.52
CA SER A 39 3.95 -13.18 18.13
C SER A 39 5.03 -13.43 17.08
N ALA A 40 6.29 -13.41 17.48
CA ALA A 40 7.42 -13.78 16.64
C ALA A 40 7.28 -15.19 16.04
N ARG A 41 6.67 -16.14 16.76
CA ARG A 41 6.44 -17.50 16.29
C ARG A 41 5.43 -17.53 15.12
N GLU A 42 4.36 -16.75 15.21
CA GLU A 42 3.35 -16.67 14.15
C GLU A 42 3.90 -16.00 12.91
N PHE A 43 4.66 -14.91 13.05
CA PHE A 43 5.40 -14.32 11.93
C PHE A 43 6.37 -15.32 11.29
N ALA A 44 7.13 -16.07 12.08
CA ALA A 44 8.09 -17.05 11.57
C ALA A 44 7.37 -18.18 10.80
N ASN A 45 6.29 -18.70 11.34
CA ASN A 45 5.50 -19.74 10.69
C ASN A 45 4.92 -19.27 9.36
N GLU A 46 4.35 -18.06 9.29
CA GLU A 46 3.72 -17.58 8.07
C GLU A 46 4.75 -17.26 6.98
N LEU A 47 5.87 -16.63 7.35
CA LEU A 47 6.87 -16.18 6.38
C LEU A 47 7.83 -17.30 5.94
N PHE A 48 8.17 -18.25 6.83
CA PHE A 48 9.30 -19.16 6.65
C PHE A 48 8.93 -20.66 6.71
N ALA A 49 7.68 -21.06 6.99
CA ALA A 49 7.28 -22.47 7.14
C ALA A 49 7.67 -23.36 5.95
N ARG A 50 7.78 -22.78 4.75
CA ARG A 50 8.14 -23.51 3.51
C ARG A 50 9.58 -23.23 3.06
N LEU A 51 10.43 -22.69 3.95
CA LEU A 51 11.82 -22.47 3.62
C LEU A 51 12.62 -23.77 3.74
N PRO A 52 13.32 -24.22 2.68
CA PRO A 52 14.17 -25.41 2.78
C PRO A 52 15.32 -25.15 3.76
N LYS A 53 15.75 -26.19 4.48
CA LYS A 53 16.89 -26.12 5.39
C LYS A 53 18.17 -25.71 4.64
N GLY A 54 18.99 -24.87 5.25
CA GLY A 54 20.29 -24.47 4.71
C GLY A 54 20.25 -23.40 3.60
N VAL A 55 19.09 -22.84 3.28
CA VAL A 55 18.98 -21.70 2.36
C VAL A 55 19.31 -20.41 3.09
N SER A 56 20.25 -19.62 2.54
CA SER A 56 20.48 -18.25 3.02
C SER A 56 19.34 -17.35 2.61
N VAL A 57 18.85 -16.52 3.52
CA VAL A 57 17.74 -15.60 3.27
C VAL A 57 18.12 -14.20 3.70
N GLU A 58 17.94 -13.25 2.79
CA GLU A 58 17.94 -11.83 3.07
C GLU A 58 16.49 -11.31 3.13
N VAL A 59 16.15 -10.54 4.17
CA VAL A 59 14.82 -10.00 4.37
C VAL A 59 14.85 -8.49 4.34
N HIS A 60 14.10 -7.91 3.41
CA HIS A 60 13.90 -6.46 3.31
C HIS A 60 12.49 -6.11 3.75
N VAL A 61 12.39 -5.13 4.64
CA VAL A 61 11.13 -4.74 5.28
C VAL A 61 10.87 -3.25 5.10
N VAL A 62 9.68 -2.91 4.66
CA VAL A 62 9.09 -1.60 4.91
C VAL A 62 8.05 -1.75 6.00
N SER A 63 7.98 -0.81 6.93
CA SER A 63 7.00 -0.88 8.01
C SER A 63 6.53 0.49 8.46
N VAL A 64 5.20 0.62 8.57
CA VAL A 64 4.50 1.70 9.25
C VAL A 64 3.74 1.22 10.49
N ALA A 65 3.91 -0.05 10.86
CA ALA A 65 3.30 -0.66 12.04
C ALA A 65 3.91 -0.14 13.36
N GLY A 66 3.20 -0.35 14.47
CA GLY A 66 3.63 0.01 15.81
C GLY A 66 4.94 -0.67 16.24
N VAL A 67 5.59 -0.12 17.27
CA VAL A 67 6.91 -0.57 17.74
C VAL A 67 6.89 -2.04 18.17
N SER A 68 5.86 -2.48 18.88
CA SER A 68 5.71 -3.87 19.37
C SER A 68 5.63 -4.85 18.21
N VAL A 69 4.79 -4.60 17.21
CA VAL A 69 4.63 -5.46 16.03
C VAL A 69 5.94 -5.57 15.24
N ARG A 70 6.63 -4.43 15.05
CA ARG A 70 7.96 -4.43 14.41
C ARG A 70 8.99 -5.26 15.17
N ALA A 71 8.95 -5.20 16.51
CA ALA A 71 9.86 -5.99 17.34
C ALA A 71 9.61 -7.49 17.17
N GLU A 72 8.35 -7.94 17.15
CA GLU A 72 8.02 -9.35 16.93
C GLU A 72 8.44 -9.84 15.54
N LEU A 73 8.19 -9.05 14.47
CA LEU A 73 8.69 -9.40 13.14
C LEU A 73 10.23 -9.50 13.12
N ARG A 74 10.95 -8.57 13.75
CA ARG A 74 12.42 -8.60 13.81
C ARG A 74 12.94 -9.84 14.52
N LYS A 75 12.34 -10.25 15.65
CA LYS A 75 12.66 -11.49 16.36
C LYS A 75 12.42 -12.71 15.46
N ALA A 76 11.28 -12.76 14.77
CA ALA A 76 10.94 -13.85 13.86
C ALA A 76 12.00 -14.00 12.74
N VAL A 77 12.37 -12.90 12.08
CA VAL A 77 13.39 -12.90 11.03
C VAL A 77 14.75 -13.35 11.60
N ARG A 78 15.17 -12.79 12.73
CA ARG A 78 16.47 -13.17 13.36
C ARG A 78 16.52 -14.65 13.72
N SER A 79 15.46 -15.18 14.30
CA SER A 79 15.35 -16.59 14.66
C SER A 79 15.39 -17.52 13.45
N ALA A 80 14.67 -17.16 12.37
CA ALA A 80 14.56 -18.02 11.19
C ALA A 80 15.76 -17.95 10.25
N THR A 81 16.47 -16.81 10.18
CA THR A 81 17.52 -16.56 9.17
C THR A 81 18.92 -16.36 9.76
N GLY A 82 19.02 -16.19 11.08
CA GLY A 82 20.28 -15.80 11.76
C GLY A 82 20.66 -14.33 11.53
N ARG A 83 19.90 -13.55 10.76
CA ARG A 83 20.20 -12.15 10.40
C ARG A 83 19.06 -11.21 10.81
N TRP A 84 19.37 -9.94 11.03
CA TRP A 84 18.34 -8.91 11.19
C TRP A 84 17.78 -8.50 9.83
N PRO A 85 16.48 -8.10 9.75
CA PRO A 85 15.93 -7.58 8.51
C PRO A 85 16.52 -6.20 8.16
N ASN A 86 16.70 -5.95 6.87
CA ASN A 86 17.05 -4.65 6.32
C ASN A 86 15.79 -3.78 6.24
N VAL A 87 15.73 -2.70 7.01
CA VAL A 87 14.59 -1.80 7.05
C VAL A 87 14.78 -0.67 6.06
N VAL A 88 13.91 -0.60 5.06
CA VAL A 88 13.91 0.47 4.05
C VAL A 88 13.12 1.67 4.56
N ARG A 89 13.68 2.87 4.37
CA ARG A 89 13.10 4.16 4.77
C ARG A 89 13.01 5.10 3.58
N SER A 90 12.20 6.15 3.75
CA SER A 90 12.13 7.23 2.77
C SER A 90 13.43 8.04 2.75
N VAL A 91 13.91 8.32 1.54
CA VAL A 91 15.14 9.09 1.30
C VAL A 91 14.87 10.22 0.30
N ARG A 92 15.83 11.12 0.11
CA ARG A 92 15.70 12.28 -0.79
C ARG A 92 15.53 11.88 -2.25
N SER A 93 16.28 10.89 -2.71
CA SER A 93 16.15 10.37 -4.07
C SER A 93 16.63 8.93 -4.15
N LEU A 94 15.95 8.11 -4.95
CA LEU A 94 16.32 6.73 -5.21
C LEU A 94 15.65 6.25 -6.51
N ALA A 95 16.36 5.47 -7.29
CA ALA A 95 15.83 4.78 -8.47
C ALA A 95 15.04 5.69 -9.44
N GLY A 96 15.51 6.92 -9.68
CA GLY A 96 14.88 7.87 -10.60
C GLY A 96 13.62 8.55 -10.04
N VAL A 97 13.40 8.47 -8.72
CA VAL A 97 12.35 9.21 -8.02
C VAL A 97 13.00 10.20 -7.04
N LYS A 98 12.55 11.46 -7.07
CA LYS A 98 12.92 12.52 -6.14
C LYS A 98 11.76 12.78 -5.20
N ASN A 99 12.01 12.70 -3.89
CA ASN A 99 11.03 12.97 -2.85
C ASN A 99 10.72 14.48 -2.79
N GLY A 100 9.43 14.83 -2.88
CA GLY A 100 8.97 16.20 -2.87
C GLY A 100 8.75 16.79 -1.48
N TYR A 101 8.86 16.00 -0.41
CA TYR A 101 8.77 16.53 0.95
C TYR A 101 10.00 17.36 1.29
N ARG A 102 9.80 18.46 2.04
CA ARG A 102 10.92 19.26 2.58
C ARG A 102 11.86 18.39 3.39
N ASP A 103 11.28 17.59 4.27
CA ASP A 103 11.94 16.57 5.09
C ASP A 103 11.63 15.17 4.54
N PRO A 104 12.48 14.57 3.73
CA PRO A 104 12.19 13.32 3.03
C PRO A 104 11.80 12.17 3.96
N TRP A 105 12.36 12.09 5.16
CA TRP A 105 12.06 11.06 6.16
C TRP A 105 10.64 11.15 6.74
N ARG A 106 9.92 12.29 6.55
CA ARG A 106 8.53 12.47 6.99
C ARG A 106 7.52 11.88 6.01
N LEU A 107 7.91 11.57 4.79
CA LEU A 107 7.06 10.79 3.89
C LEU A 107 7.00 9.34 4.40
N GLY A 108 5.80 8.78 4.56
CA GLY A 108 5.62 7.38 4.93
C GLY A 108 6.42 6.45 4.02
N ALA A 109 7.12 5.46 4.58
CA ALA A 109 8.00 4.60 3.81
C ALA A 109 7.23 3.72 2.81
N ASP A 110 5.98 3.35 3.13
CA ASP A 110 5.04 2.68 2.24
C ASP A 110 4.68 3.53 1.02
N ARG A 111 4.34 4.82 1.23
CA ARG A 111 4.07 5.78 0.16
C ARG A 111 5.30 6.01 -0.72
N TRP A 112 6.48 6.15 -0.09
CA TRP A 112 7.74 6.27 -0.81
C TRP A 112 7.99 5.09 -1.73
N LEU A 113 7.80 3.85 -1.23
CA LEU A 113 7.97 2.66 -2.03
C LEU A 113 6.88 2.51 -3.10
N ALA A 114 5.63 2.89 -2.80
CA ALA A 114 4.59 2.93 -3.82
C ALA A 114 4.97 3.85 -5.00
N LEU A 115 5.59 5.00 -4.73
CA LEU A 115 6.12 5.90 -5.78
C LEU A 115 7.26 5.26 -6.59
N LEU A 116 8.19 4.52 -5.93
CA LEU A 116 9.24 3.78 -6.63
C LEU A 116 8.67 2.68 -7.54
N GLY A 117 7.65 1.96 -7.06
CA GLY A 117 6.93 0.97 -7.85
C GLY A 117 6.16 1.58 -9.02
N ALA A 118 5.51 2.72 -8.79
CA ALA A 118 4.80 3.46 -9.83
C ALA A 118 5.75 4.00 -10.92
N ARG A 119 6.95 4.42 -10.55
CA ARG A 119 7.98 4.85 -11.51
C ARG A 119 8.36 3.77 -12.50
N GLU A 120 8.36 2.50 -12.10
CA GLU A 120 8.60 1.36 -12.97
C GLU A 120 7.48 1.16 -14.01
N LEU A 121 6.24 1.46 -13.62
CA LEU A 121 5.05 1.31 -14.46
C LEU A 121 4.74 2.55 -15.31
N GLN A 122 5.42 3.66 -15.04
CA GLN A 122 5.16 4.96 -15.65
C GLN A 122 5.57 4.97 -17.14
N ARG A 123 4.63 5.37 -17.98
CA ARG A 123 4.91 5.60 -19.41
C ARG A 123 5.63 6.94 -19.61
N SER A 124 6.50 7.00 -20.60
CA SER A 124 7.21 8.23 -20.96
C SER A 124 6.27 9.41 -21.20
N GLY A 125 6.63 10.58 -20.68
CA GLY A 125 5.87 11.82 -20.83
C GLY A 125 4.56 11.90 -20.04
N ARG A 126 4.25 10.91 -19.16
CA ARG A 126 3.03 10.92 -18.33
C ARG A 126 3.36 11.08 -16.86
N ALA A 127 2.51 11.81 -16.14
CA ALA A 127 2.50 11.76 -14.69
C ALA A 127 1.76 10.50 -14.19
N VAL A 128 2.00 10.09 -12.95
CA VAL A 128 1.26 9.00 -12.30
C VAL A 128 0.67 9.49 -10.98
N CYS A 129 -0.63 9.33 -10.83
CA CYS A 129 -1.32 9.45 -9.56
C CYS A 129 -1.42 8.05 -8.94
N VAL A 130 -0.86 7.86 -7.76
CA VAL A 130 -0.96 6.63 -6.99
C VAL A 130 -2.04 6.79 -5.94
N ALA A 131 -2.99 5.85 -5.88
CA ALA A 131 -3.98 5.77 -4.81
C ALA A 131 -3.80 4.43 -4.08
N ASP A 132 -3.33 4.46 -2.85
CA ASP A 132 -3.28 3.28 -1.97
C ASP A 132 -4.48 3.31 -1.03
N ILE A 133 -5.37 2.33 -1.20
CA ILE A 133 -6.67 2.26 -0.52
C ILE A 133 -6.58 1.18 0.56
N GLY A 134 -5.95 1.54 1.67
CA GLY A 134 -5.78 0.72 2.87
C GLY A 134 -6.63 1.20 4.05
N THR A 135 -6.07 1.11 5.25
CA THR A 135 -6.63 1.72 6.49
C THR A 135 -6.76 3.23 6.31
N ALA A 136 -5.75 3.88 5.76
CA ALA A 136 -5.86 5.20 5.16
C ALA A 136 -5.93 5.06 3.64
N LEU A 137 -6.61 5.98 2.95
CA LEU A 137 -6.46 6.22 1.52
C LEU A 137 -5.40 7.31 1.37
N THR A 138 -4.30 6.97 0.71
CA THR A 138 -3.25 7.93 0.36
C THR A 138 -3.25 8.19 -1.14
N LEU A 139 -3.00 9.44 -1.51
CA LEU A 139 -2.90 9.90 -2.88
C LEU A 139 -1.55 10.57 -3.05
N ASP A 140 -0.78 10.17 -4.06
CA ASP A 140 0.55 10.71 -4.33
C ASP A 140 0.72 10.97 -5.83
N LEU A 141 1.23 12.14 -6.20
CA LEU A 141 1.47 12.51 -7.59
C LEU A 141 2.96 12.48 -7.92
N LEU A 142 3.33 11.66 -8.90
CA LEU A 142 4.65 11.61 -9.49
C LEU A 142 4.59 12.25 -10.88
N ASP A 143 5.43 13.26 -11.13
CA ASP A 143 5.50 13.89 -12.44
C ASP A 143 6.27 13.04 -13.48
N PRO A 144 6.27 13.43 -14.77
CA PRO A 144 6.97 12.68 -15.82
C PRO A 144 8.49 12.57 -15.57
N GLN A 145 9.09 13.51 -14.86
CA GLN A 145 10.51 13.54 -14.52
C GLN A 145 10.86 12.68 -13.30
N GLY A 146 9.85 12.11 -12.63
CA GLY A 146 10.03 11.31 -11.43
C GLY A 146 10.12 12.15 -10.15
N VAL A 147 9.63 13.40 -10.17
CA VAL A 147 9.54 14.22 -8.97
C VAL A 147 8.18 14.02 -8.30
N HIS A 148 8.19 13.64 -7.03
CA HIS A 148 6.99 13.59 -6.20
C HIS A 148 6.48 15.01 -5.95
N ARG A 149 5.25 15.30 -6.32
CA ARG A 149 4.63 16.64 -6.24
C ARG A 149 3.77 16.85 -5.01
N GLY A 150 3.78 15.88 -4.09
CA GLY A 150 2.97 15.90 -2.90
C GLY A 150 1.82 14.91 -2.96
N GLY A 151 1.01 14.87 -1.92
CA GLY A 151 -0.10 13.94 -1.82
C GLY A 151 -1.09 14.34 -0.73
N ALA A 152 -2.15 13.53 -0.60
CA ALA A 152 -3.19 13.66 0.40
C ALA A 152 -3.35 12.36 1.18
N ILE A 153 -3.85 12.47 2.40
CA ILE A 153 -4.19 11.34 3.27
C ILE A 153 -5.60 11.58 3.79
N VAL A 154 -6.47 10.59 3.57
CA VAL A 154 -7.83 10.58 4.11
C VAL A 154 -8.09 9.20 4.75
N PRO A 155 -9.10 9.05 5.62
CA PRO A 155 -9.47 7.74 6.11
C PRO A 155 -9.84 6.80 4.95
N GLY A 156 -9.44 5.52 5.02
CA GLY A 156 -9.90 4.52 4.07
C GLY A 156 -11.37 4.12 4.33
N PRO A 157 -12.05 3.44 3.38
CA PRO A 157 -13.49 3.14 3.50
C PRO A 157 -13.87 2.39 4.78
N GLN A 158 -13.03 1.42 5.20
CA GLN A 158 -13.29 0.69 6.45
C GLN A 158 -13.17 1.61 7.67
N LEU A 159 -12.13 2.44 7.74
CA LEU A 159 -11.93 3.37 8.86
C LEU A 159 -13.05 4.44 8.92
N MET A 160 -13.54 4.93 7.78
CA MET A 160 -14.72 5.82 7.72
C MET A 160 -15.95 5.15 8.35
N THR A 161 -16.21 3.90 7.97
CA THR A 161 -17.34 3.11 8.50
C THR A 161 -17.18 2.86 10.00
N ASP A 162 -16.02 2.41 10.45
CA ASP A 162 -15.73 2.08 11.85
C ASP A 162 -15.82 3.33 12.75
N SER A 163 -15.36 4.47 12.25
CA SER A 163 -15.46 5.75 12.96
C SER A 163 -16.93 6.14 13.23
N LEU A 164 -17.82 6.00 12.25
CA LEU A 164 -19.25 6.27 12.44
C LEU A 164 -19.91 5.25 13.37
N LEU A 165 -19.55 3.98 13.25
CA LEU A 165 -20.07 2.93 14.13
C LEU A 165 -19.62 3.08 15.58
N SER A 166 -18.39 3.56 15.82
CA SER A 166 -17.88 3.79 17.18
C SER A 166 -18.42 5.06 17.81
N SER A 167 -18.55 6.14 17.02
CA SER A 167 -18.88 7.47 17.52
C SER A 167 -20.39 7.75 17.61
N THR A 168 -21.24 6.90 17.00
CA THR A 168 -22.69 7.16 16.94
C THR A 168 -23.52 5.94 17.35
N GLY A 169 -24.09 5.96 18.55
CA GLY A 169 -24.91 4.85 19.09
C GLY A 169 -26.16 4.53 18.24
N GLY A 170 -26.80 5.53 17.66
CA GLY A 170 -27.96 5.36 16.79
C GLY A 170 -27.66 4.62 15.50
N ILE A 171 -26.55 4.97 14.82
CA ILE A 171 -26.09 4.29 13.62
C ILE A 171 -25.70 2.85 13.93
N ARG A 172 -24.89 2.63 14.96
CA ARG A 172 -24.46 1.29 15.40
C ARG A 172 -25.62 0.34 15.64
N ARG A 173 -26.68 0.82 16.30
CA ARG A 173 -27.89 0.01 16.58
C ARG A 173 -28.63 -0.37 15.29
N ARG A 174 -28.78 0.55 14.33
CA ARG A 174 -29.48 0.35 13.06
C ARG A 174 -28.68 -0.40 12.00
N ALA A 175 -27.34 -0.43 12.12
CA ALA A 175 -26.47 -1.13 11.18
C ALA A 175 -26.30 -2.64 11.51
N ARG A 176 -27.02 -3.18 12.48
CA ARG A 176 -27.00 -4.61 12.83
C ARG A 176 -27.66 -5.46 11.73
N GLY A 177 -27.06 -6.62 11.44
CA GLY A 177 -27.60 -7.59 10.46
C GLY A 177 -27.33 -7.19 9.00
N GLY A 178 -27.68 -8.09 8.07
CA GLY A 178 -27.58 -7.89 6.65
C GLY A 178 -26.17 -7.87 6.05
N LEU A 179 -26.09 -7.98 4.73
CA LEU A 179 -24.84 -7.83 3.96
C LEU A 179 -24.73 -6.37 3.47
N ALA A 180 -23.58 -5.74 3.72
CA ALA A 180 -23.31 -4.40 3.22
C ALA A 180 -23.15 -4.41 1.68
N ARG A 181 -23.88 -3.56 0.99
CA ARG A 181 -23.79 -3.35 -0.47
C ARG A 181 -23.27 -1.95 -0.74
N ALA A 182 -22.15 -1.82 -1.47
CA ALA A 182 -21.51 -0.53 -1.75
C ALA A 182 -21.65 -0.08 -3.21
N ARG A 183 -22.38 -0.84 -4.06
CA ARG A 183 -22.42 -0.58 -5.50
C ARG A 183 -23.23 0.68 -5.85
N GLU A 184 -24.35 0.88 -5.19
CA GLU A 184 -25.22 2.04 -5.37
C GLU A 184 -25.00 3.06 -4.26
N LEU A 185 -24.91 4.35 -4.60
CA LEU A 185 -24.71 5.41 -3.62
C LEU A 185 -25.92 5.53 -2.66
N PHE A 186 -27.12 5.42 -3.19
CA PHE A 186 -28.37 5.55 -2.41
C PHE A 186 -28.87 4.18 -1.97
N ALA A 187 -28.36 3.73 -0.82
CA ALA A 187 -28.79 2.47 -0.22
C ALA A 187 -30.06 2.63 0.62
N ARG A 188 -30.80 1.53 0.83
CA ARG A 188 -32.09 1.51 1.54
C ARG A 188 -32.00 0.92 2.97
N ASP A 189 -30.79 0.69 3.49
CA ASP A 189 -30.53 0.29 4.86
C ASP A 189 -29.24 0.94 5.38
N THR A 190 -29.13 1.09 6.71
CA THR A 190 -28.05 1.83 7.33
C THR A 190 -26.67 1.22 7.07
N ARG A 191 -26.55 -0.10 7.06
CA ARG A 191 -25.26 -0.78 6.85
C ARG A 191 -24.76 -0.59 5.42
N SER A 192 -25.64 -0.76 4.44
CA SER A 192 -25.30 -0.50 3.04
C SER A 192 -25.04 0.97 2.78
N ALA A 193 -25.78 1.89 3.43
CA ALA A 193 -25.53 3.33 3.31
C ALA A 193 -24.17 3.74 3.84
N LEU A 194 -23.72 3.18 4.96
CA LEU A 194 -22.36 3.40 5.49
C LEU A 194 -21.29 2.89 4.49
N ALA A 195 -21.43 1.67 4.03
CA ALA A 195 -20.48 1.08 3.08
C ALA A 195 -20.46 1.83 1.75
N ALA A 196 -21.64 2.16 1.20
CA ALA A 196 -21.77 2.93 -0.03
C ALA A 196 -21.13 4.32 0.11
N GLY A 197 -21.51 5.07 1.16
CA GLY A 197 -20.95 6.39 1.44
C GLY A 197 -19.43 6.39 1.53
N ALA A 198 -18.85 5.46 2.27
CA ALA A 198 -17.39 5.35 2.44
C ALA A 198 -16.66 5.01 1.13
N HIS A 199 -17.17 4.06 0.34
CA HIS A 199 -16.53 3.67 -0.91
C HIS A 199 -16.69 4.75 -2.00
N HIS A 200 -17.87 5.38 -2.11
CA HIS A 200 -18.08 6.48 -3.04
C HIS A 200 -17.30 7.74 -2.67
N ALA A 201 -17.12 8.04 -1.37
CA ALA A 201 -16.25 9.11 -0.91
C ALA A 201 -14.80 8.86 -1.32
N ALA A 202 -14.30 7.62 -1.17
CA ALA A 202 -12.97 7.24 -1.65
C ALA A 202 -12.83 7.41 -3.17
N ALA A 203 -13.82 6.95 -3.94
CA ALA A 203 -13.81 7.11 -5.40
C ALA A 203 -13.82 8.60 -5.80
N ALA A 204 -14.68 9.41 -5.17
CA ALA A 204 -14.80 10.84 -5.47
C ALA A 204 -13.49 11.61 -5.19
N VAL A 205 -12.80 11.33 -4.08
CA VAL A 205 -11.55 12.02 -3.79
C VAL A 205 -10.42 11.60 -4.74
N ILE A 206 -10.42 10.35 -5.21
CA ILE A 206 -9.48 9.88 -6.24
C ILE A 206 -9.72 10.62 -7.57
N GLU A 207 -10.98 10.71 -8.00
CA GLU A 207 -11.35 11.42 -9.24
C GLU A 207 -11.04 12.93 -9.12
N ARG A 208 -11.27 13.54 -7.96
CA ARG A 208 -10.90 14.93 -7.68
C ARG A 208 -9.39 15.13 -7.77
N ALA A 209 -8.60 14.27 -7.13
CA ALA A 209 -7.14 14.35 -7.18
C ALA A 209 -6.61 14.20 -8.61
N LEU A 210 -7.21 13.30 -9.41
CA LEU A 210 -6.84 13.11 -10.80
C LEU A 210 -7.18 14.34 -11.66
N ALA A 211 -8.32 14.98 -11.41
CA ALA A 211 -8.71 16.22 -12.08
C ALA A 211 -7.73 17.36 -11.78
N GLU A 212 -7.34 17.54 -10.52
CA GLU A 212 -6.32 18.51 -10.10
C GLU A 212 -4.96 18.21 -10.75
N ALA A 213 -4.53 16.95 -10.75
CA ALA A 213 -3.25 16.55 -11.35
C ALA A 213 -3.19 16.82 -12.85
N ARG A 214 -4.31 16.70 -13.56
CA ARG A 214 -4.43 17.04 -15.00
C ARG A 214 -4.37 18.54 -15.25
N GLY A 215 -4.75 19.35 -14.27
CA GLY A 215 -4.83 20.81 -14.37
C GLY A 215 -6.03 21.31 -15.17
N HIS A 216 -6.32 22.60 -15.05
CA HIS A 216 -7.49 23.23 -15.68
C HIS A 216 -7.18 23.86 -17.04
N LYS A 217 -5.90 24.13 -17.34
CA LYS A 217 -5.45 24.78 -18.60
C LYS A 217 -5.14 23.72 -19.67
N ALA A 218 -5.48 24.00 -20.92
CA ALA A 218 -5.06 23.19 -22.07
C ALA A 218 -3.60 23.50 -22.46
N PRO A 219 -2.81 22.52 -22.96
CA PRO A 219 -3.13 21.09 -23.00
C PRO A 219 -3.09 20.45 -21.61
N ARG A 220 -4.10 19.66 -21.29
CA ARG A 220 -4.15 18.94 -20.00
C ARG A 220 -3.02 17.93 -19.89
N ARG A 221 -2.44 17.82 -18.71
CA ARG A 221 -1.40 16.83 -18.43
C ARG A 221 -1.95 15.41 -18.59
N ARG A 222 -1.17 14.54 -19.21
CA ARG A 222 -1.50 13.11 -19.26
C ARG A 222 -1.11 12.46 -17.94
N VAL A 223 -2.09 12.06 -17.16
CA VAL A 223 -1.91 11.43 -15.85
C VAL A 223 -2.50 10.02 -15.87
N GLU A 224 -1.69 9.04 -15.54
CA GLU A 224 -2.12 7.65 -15.31
C GLU A 224 -2.54 7.49 -13.84
N LEU A 225 -3.56 6.68 -13.57
CA LEU A 225 -4.01 6.35 -12.23
C LEU A 225 -3.62 4.90 -11.94
N VAL A 226 -2.89 4.69 -10.84
CA VAL A 226 -2.55 3.36 -10.33
C VAL A 226 -3.18 3.19 -8.96
N LEU A 227 -3.96 2.13 -8.80
CA LEU A 227 -4.63 1.76 -7.55
C LEU A 227 -3.91 0.59 -6.91
N THR A 228 -3.72 0.66 -5.61
CA THR A 228 -3.24 -0.42 -4.76
C THR A 228 -3.99 -0.43 -3.43
N GLY A 229 -3.69 -1.37 -2.55
CA GLY A 229 -4.35 -1.47 -1.24
C GLY A 229 -5.47 -2.50 -1.17
N GLY A 230 -5.92 -2.79 0.05
CA GLY A 230 -6.89 -3.86 0.31
C GLY A 230 -8.28 -3.60 -0.24
N ALA A 231 -8.70 -2.33 -0.32
CA ALA A 231 -10.00 -1.93 -0.84
C ALA A 231 -9.94 -1.45 -2.31
N ALA A 232 -8.78 -1.56 -2.98
CA ALA A 232 -8.60 -1.07 -4.34
C ALA A 232 -9.60 -1.68 -5.34
N LEU A 233 -9.84 -2.99 -5.25
CA LEU A 233 -10.78 -3.67 -6.15
C LEU A 233 -12.22 -3.20 -5.98
N GLN A 234 -12.67 -2.92 -4.75
CA GLN A 234 -14.02 -2.43 -4.48
C GLN A 234 -14.19 -1.01 -5.02
N VAL A 235 -13.24 -0.13 -4.73
CA VAL A 235 -13.29 1.27 -5.18
C VAL A 235 -13.11 1.39 -6.69
N SER A 236 -12.28 0.54 -7.32
CA SER A 236 -12.07 0.56 -8.77
C SER A 236 -13.36 0.39 -9.57
N ARG A 237 -14.30 -0.39 -9.05
CA ARG A 237 -15.63 -0.62 -9.71
C ARG A 237 -16.52 0.61 -9.71
N LEU A 238 -16.22 1.61 -8.90
CA LEU A 238 -16.97 2.86 -8.78
C LEU A 238 -16.33 4.00 -9.60
N LEU A 239 -15.05 3.86 -9.97
CA LEU A 239 -14.34 4.88 -10.73
C LEU A 239 -14.79 4.91 -12.20
N ARG A 240 -15.02 6.11 -12.72
CA ARG A 240 -15.37 6.36 -14.12
C ARG A 240 -14.17 6.75 -14.99
N VAL A 241 -12.96 6.61 -14.46
CA VAL A 241 -11.71 6.98 -15.12
C VAL A 241 -10.84 5.76 -15.38
N PRO A 242 -10.09 5.72 -16.49
CA PRO A 242 -9.13 4.64 -16.75
C PRO A 242 -8.08 4.56 -15.65
N HIS A 243 -7.83 3.36 -15.15
CA HIS A 243 -6.88 3.09 -14.09
C HIS A 243 -6.24 1.71 -14.22
N LYS A 244 -5.14 1.47 -13.50
CA LYS A 244 -4.48 0.17 -13.34
C LYS A 244 -4.60 -0.28 -11.90
N LEU A 245 -4.87 -1.57 -11.69
CA LEU A 245 -4.77 -2.22 -10.39
C LEU A 245 -3.40 -2.89 -10.27
N GLU A 246 -2.62 -2.53 -9.26
CA GLU A 246 -1.34 -3.17 -8.95
C GLU A 246 -1.26 -3.45 -7.44
N ALA A 247 -1.69 -4.63 -7.05
CA ALA A 247 -1.77 -5.02 -5.64
C ALA A 247 -0.39 -5.10 -4.97
N SER A 248 0.68 -5.38 -5.73
CA SER A 248 2.04 -5.53 -5.24
C SER A 248 2.90 -4.27 -5.36
N LEU A 249 2.29 -3.09 -5.56
CA LEU A 249 3.00 -1.84 -5.89
C LEU A 249 4.10 -1.48 -4.88
N VAL A 250 3.82 -1.59 -3.58
CA VAL A 250 4.80 -1.32 -2.50
C VAL A 250 5.96 -2.33 -2.56
N LEU A 251 5.66 -3.63 -2.76
CA LEU A 251 6.69 -4.66 -2.89
C LEU A 251 7.53 -4.50 -4.17
N ARG A 252 6.95 -4.00 -5.27
CA ARG A 252 7.71 -3.60 -6.47
C ARG A 252 8.69 -2.48 -6.15
N GLY A 253 8.22 -1.46 -5.45
CA GLY A 253 9.09 -0.37 -5.00
C GLY A 253 10.18 -0.83 -4.06
N LEU A 254 9.87 -1.75 -3.15
CA LEU A 254 10.84 -2.37 -2.25
C LEU A 254 11.91 -3.16 -3.04
N ALA A 255 11.48 -4.00 -3.99
CA ALA A 255 12.39 -4.72 -4.87
C ALA A 255 13.29 -3.78 -5.67
N ARG A 256 12.74 -2.67 -6.15
CA ARG A 256 13.51 -1.65 -6.88
C ARG A 256 14.53 -0.91 -6.00
N ALA A 257 14.15 -0.64 -4.74
CA ALA A 257 15.03 0.00 -3.77
C ALA A 257 16.25 -0.88 -3.45
N VAL A 258 16.03 -2.19 -3.30
CA VAL A 258 17.06 -3.18 -2.95
C VAL A 258 18.03 -3.42 -4.11
N ARG A 259 17.56 -3.53 -5.35
CA ARG A 259 18.42 -3.79 -6.54
C ARG A 259 19.51 -2.73 -6.80
N ARG A 260 19.48 -1.57 -6.16
CA ARG A 260 20.46 -0.49 -6.33
C ARG A 260 21.42 -0.30 -5.17
N VAL A 261 21.35 -1.15 -4.15
CA VAL A 261 22.23 -1.13 -2.99
C VAL A 261 23.32 -2.22 -3.11
N GLY A 262 23.28 -3.01 -4.19
CA GLY A 262 24.28 -4.01 -4.54
C GLY A 262 25.27 -3.53 -5.58
#